data_5eca06ddd2ff72f84b46c418ba7f503e
#
_entry.id   5eca06ddd2ff72f84b46c418ba7f503e
#
_cell.length_a   1.000
_cell.length_b   1.000
_cell.length_c   1.000
_cell.angle_alpha   90.00
_cell.angle_beta   90.00
_cell.angle_gamma   90.00
#
_symmetry.space_group_name_H-M   'P 1'
#
loop_
_entity.id
_entity.type
_entity.pdbx_description
1 polymer ?
#
loop_
_entity_poly.entity_id
_entity_poly.type
_entity_poly.pdbx_seq_one_letter_code
_entity_poly.pdbx_strand_id
1 'polypeptide(L)'
;MVRKIIYLLNPISGTKKKEKVKDLIIRKTRAAGIEFKILPSRADGLYDDLRGMIKKEKITDVVICGGDGTLNAVANALQGVPVNIGIIPIGSGNSLAFAARIPKQTSRALEIIFNGNASPVDAFHINEKFSCALCGIGFDAEVAHEFAKQKTRGLQTYLRISTMKFFKSRPYPFEIKLNDRIIKTDAYFISIANSNQFGNNVTIAPKASMSDGLLDVVIVRKMNKMILPFSVLLQVAGSNRLMQAVEYFEEKNIIYVQTDKISISNPALAPMHIDGEPTDTSAELKITIIPHCFRLLQPL
;
A
#
# COMPACT_ATOMS: atom_id res chain seq x y z
N MET A 1 8.33 -26.20 -15.37
CA MET A 1 9.49 -25.69 -14.60
C MET A 1 9.30 -26.11 -13.15
N VAL A 2 10.33 -26.65 -12.48
CA VAL A 2 10.22 -27.02 -11.06
C VAL A 2 10.09 -25.74 -10.24
N ARG A 3 9.12 -25.68 -9.35
CA ARG A 3 8.85 -24.49 -8.55
C ARG A 3 9.86 -24.35 -7.42
N LYS A 4 10.44 -23.15 -7.25
CA LYS A 4 11.41 -22.81 -6.20
C LYS A 4 11.03 -21.51 -5.51
N ILE A 5 10.95 -21.52 -4.20
CA ILE A 5 10.48 -20.39 -3.39
C ILE A 5 11.59 -19.83 -2.49
N ILE A 6 11.75 -18.51 -2.47
CA ILE A 6 12.45 -17.80 -1.40
C ILE A 6 11.42 -17.16 -0.49
N TYR A 7 11.47 -17.45 0.81
CA TYR A 7 10.73 -16.76 1.85
C TYR A 7 11.62 -15.68 2.48
N LEU A 8 11.16 -14.43 2.46
CA LEU A 8 11.80 -13.32 3.15
C LEU A 8 11.06 -13.06 4.46
N LEU A 9 11.64 -13.47 5.57
CA LEU A 9 11.01 -13.38 6.88
C LEU A 9 11.51 -12.14 7.65
N ASN A 10 10.60 -11.21 7.97
CA ASN A 10 10.95 -10.00 8.71
C ASN A 10 11.42 -10.33 10.14
N PRO A 11 12.65 -9.97 10.54
CA PRO A 11 13.20 -10.28 11.85
C PRO A 11 12.59 -9.48 13.03
N ILE A 12 11.91 -8.36 12.79
CA ILE A 12 11.49 -7.41 13.83
C ILE A 12 10.13 -7.78 14.45
N SER A 13 9.26 -8.51 13.78
CA SER A 13 7.92 -8.84 14.28
C SER A 13 7.93 -10.00 15.29
N GLY A 14 7.62 -9.75 16.56
CA GLY A 14 7.41 -10.62 17.75
C GLY A 14 7.95 -12.07 17.76
N THR A 15 8.90 -12.40 18.62
CA THR A 15 9.73 -13.63 18.62
C THR A 15 8.94 -14.97 18.59
N LYS A 16 8.01 -15.21 19.52
CA LYS A 16 7.24 -16.46 19.61
C LYS A 16 6.27 -16.68 18.44
N LYS A 17 5.72 -15.60 17.89
CA LYS A 17 4.79 -15.68 16.76
C LYS A 17 5.51 -16.05 15.46
N LYS A 18 6.77 -15.64 15.31
CA LYS A 18 7.63 -15.92 14.14
C LYS A 18 8.04 -17.37 14.05
N GLU A 19 8.49 -17.97 15.14
CA GLU A 19 8.89 -19.37 15.14
C GLU A 19 7.72 -20.23 14.67
N LYS A 20 6.51 -19.98 15.18
CA LYS A 20 5.30 -20.67 14.72
C LYS A 20 5.02 -20.48 13.23
N VAL A 21 5.23 -19.26 12.70
CA VAL A 21 5.07 -18.96 11.26
C VAL A 21 6.13 -19.69 10.46
N LYS A 22 7.40 -19.63 10.89
CA LYS A 22 8.52 -20.33 10.23
C LYS A 22 8.31 -21.84 10.19
N ASP A 23 7.92 -22.45 11.31
CA ASP A 23 7.66 -23.88 11.40
C ASP A 23 6.50 -24.30 10.48
N LEU A 24 5.45 -23.47 10.42
CA LEU A 24 4.32 -23.73 9.52
C LEU A 24 4.72 -23.63 8.05
N ILE A 25 5.54 -22.65 7.68
CA ILE A 25 6.10 -22.50 6.33
C ILE A 25 6.89 -23.77 5.98
N ILE A 26 7.86 -24.17 6.82
CA ILE A 26 8.70 -25.33 6.58
C ILE A 26 7.86 -26.59 6.39
N ARG A 27 6.94 -26.84 7.31
CA ARG A 27 6.09 -28.05 7.28
C ARG A 27 5.22 -28.11 6.04
N LYS A 28 4.49 -27.01 5.72
CA LYS A 28 3.56 -26.98 4.58
C LYS A 28 4.28 -26.98 3.24
N THR A 29 5.40 -26.25 3.10
CA THR A 29 6.15 -26.21 1.84
C THR A 29 6.84 -27.55 1.55
N ARG A 30 7.38 -28.22 2.58
CA ARG A 30 7.90 -29.60 2.43
C ARG A 30 6.80 -30.58 2.04
N ALA A 31 5.64 -30.51 2.67
CA ALA A 31 4.51 -31.37 2.34
C ALA A 31 4.00 -31.17 0.90
N ALA A 32 4.15 -29.95 0.35
CA ALA A 32 3.84 -29.63 -1.04
C ALA A 32 4.94 -30.08 -2.03
N GLY A 33 6.07 -30.63 -1.58
CA GLY A 33 7.18 -31.06 -2.43
C GLY A 33 7.92 -29.90 -3.13
N ILE A 34 7.82 -28.68 -2.61
CA ILE A 34 8.40 -27.48 -3.21
C ILE A 34 9.77 -27.20 -2.61
N GLU A 35 10.78 -26.97 -3.46
CA GLU A 35 12.11 -26.52 -3.02
C GLU A 35 12.05 -25.07 -2.53
N PHE A 36 12.67 -24.80 -1.37
CA PHE A 36 12.62 -23.45 -0.80
C PHE A 36 13.83 -23.07 0.05
N LYS A 37 14.03 -21.75 0.20
CA LYS A 37 14.94 -21.14 1.17
C LYS A 37 14.18 -20.15 2.05
N ILE A 38 14.63 -19.94 3.28
CA ILE A 38 14.13 -18.90 4.17
C ILE A 38 15.29 -17.97 4.49
N LEU A 39 15.14 -16.70 4.12
CA LEU A 39 16.12 -15.65 4.36
C LEU A 39 15.49 -14.57 5.26
N PRO A 40 16.28 -13.88 6.10
CA PRO A 40 15.77 -12.72 6.80
C PRO A 40 15.47 -11.60 5.79
N SER A 41 14.40 -10.84 6.00
CA SER A 41 14.22 -9.59 5.29
C SER A 41 15.20 -8.54 5.85
N ARG A 42 15.57 -7.59 5.01
CA ARG A 42 16.56 -6.57 5.36
C ARG A 42 15.89 -5.33 5.89
N ALA A 43 16.42 -4.79 6.97
CA ALA A 43 15.93 -3.55 7.58
C ALA A 43 16.30 -2.31 6.75
N ASP A 44 17.40 -2.38 6.00
CA ASP A 44 17.86 -1.32 5.08
C ASP A 44 17.04 -1.26 3.78
N GLY A 45 16.21 -2.28 3.50
CA GLY A 45 15.39 -2.36 2.29
C GLY A 45 16.19 -2.63 1.01
N LEU A 46 17.49 -2.90 1.10
CA LEU A 46 18.37 -3.13 -0.06
C LEU A 46 18.36 -4.60 -0.46
N TYR A 47 17.91 -4.89 -1.67
CA TYR A 47 17.75 -6.25 -2.22
C TYR A 47 18.46 -6.44 -3.57
N ASP A 48 19.57 -5.73 -3.80
CA ASP A 48 20.29 -5.76 -5.07
C ASP A 48 20.79 -7.17 -5.44
N ASP A 49 21.21 -7.95 -4.44
CA ASP A 49 21.67 -9.34 -4.63
C ASP A 49 20.53 -10.34 -4.92
N LEU A 50 19.29 -9.98 -4.59
CA LEU A 50 18.13 -10.86 -4.79
C LEU A 50 17.89 -11.17 -6.27
N ARG A 51 18.05 -10.19 -7.16
CA ARG A 51 17.95 -10.37 -8.62
C ARG A 51 18.98 -11.40 -9.14
N GLY A 52 20.22 -11.31 -8.67
CA GLY A 52 21.28 -12.25 -9.01
C GLY A 52 20.98 -13.67 -8.53
N MET A 53 20.49 -13.80 -7.31
CA MET A 53 20.08 -15.07 -6.71
C MET A 53 18.91 -15.72 -7.49
N ILE A 54 17.88 -14.94 -7.81
CA ILE A 54 16.72 -15.40 -8.60
C ILE A 54 17.17 -16.00 -9.92
N LYS A 55 18.02 -15.30 -10.66
CA LYS A 55 18.55 -15.74 -11.96
C LYS A 55 19.43 -16.98 -11.83
N LYS A 56 20.39 -16.99 -10.89
CA LYS A 56 21.36 -18.08 -10.69
C LYS A 56 20.68 -19.37 -10.24
N GLU A 57 19.73 -19.29 -9.32
CA GLU A 57 19.09 -20.44 -8.71
C GLU A 57 17.76 -20.80 -9.36
N LYS A 58 17.33 -20.07 -10.39
CA LYS A 58 16.05 -20.26 -11.10
C LYS A 58 14.85 -20.21 -10.15
N ILE A 59 14.83 -19.21 -9.25
CA ILE A 59 13.74 -18.99 -8.32
C ILE A 59 12.50 -18.57 -9.11
N THR A 60 11.35 -19.17 -8.81
CA THR A 60 10.07 -18.89 -9.46
C THR A 60 9.21 -17.92 -8.65
N ASP A 61 9.36 -17.95 -7.32
CA ASP A 61 8.52 -17.17 -6.43
C ASP A 61 9.34 -16.57 -5.26
N VAL A 62 9.06 -15.32 -4.91
CA VAL A 62 9.58 -14.65 -3.71
C VAL A 62 8.41 -14.36 -2.79
N VAL A 63 8.41 -14.95 -1.59
CA VAL A 63 7.32 -14.81 -0.62
C VAL A 63 7.76 -13.90 0.52
N ILE A 64 7.04 -12.81 0.69
CA ILE A 64 7.29 -11.79 1.70
C ILE A 64 6.47 -12.13 2.94
N CYS A 65 7.16 -12.47 4.04
CA CYS A 65 6.56 -12.66 5.36
C CYS A 65 6.78 -11.36 6.16
N GLY A 66 5.92 -10.37 5.94
CA GLY A 66 6.13 -9.02 6.47
C GLY A 66 4.89 -8.13 6.37
N GLY A 67 5.11 -6.84 6.43
CA GLY A 67 4.11 -5.78 6.22
C GLY A 67 4.39 -4.98 4.96
N ASP A 68 3.66 -3.85 4.82
CA ASP A 68 3.69 -3.00 3.62
C ASP A 68 5.09 -2.48 3.28
N GLY A 69 5.88 -2.04 4.25
CA GLY A 69 7.24 -1.54 4.00
C GLY A 69 8.20 -2.62 3.45
N THR A 70 8.13 -3.87 3.96
CA THR A 70 8.94 -4.96 3.39
C THR A 70 8.47 -5.32 1.97
N LEU A 71 7.17 -5.31 1.75
CA LEU A 71 6.59 -5.54 0.43
C LEU A 71 7.03 -4.47 -0.56
N ASN A 72 6.93 -3.21 -0.20
CA ASN A 72 7.35 -2.07 -1.01
C ASN A 72 8.82 -2.20 -1.43
N ALA A 73 9.73 -2.43 -0.48
CA ALA A 73 11.15 -2.56 -0.75
C ALA A 73 11.49 -3.73 -1.70
N VAL A 74 10.85 -4.90 -1.49
CA VAL A 74 11.08 -6.07 -2.34
C VAL A 74 10.46 -5.88 -3.72
N ALA A 75 9.24 -5.35 -3.82
CA ALA A 75 8.58 -5.09 -5.10
C ALA A 75 9.38 -4.06 -5.92
N ASN A 76 9.88 -3.00 -5.29
CA ASN A 76 10.77 -2.04 -5.92
C ASN A 76 12.05 -2.70 -6.47
N ALA A 77 12.71 -3.52 -5.67
CA ALA A 77 13.93 -4.23 -6.10
C ALA A 77 13.67 -5.25 -7.22
N LEU A 78 12.47 -5.78 -7.33
CA LEU A 78 12.12 -6.82 -8.32
C LEU A 78 11.36 -6.30 -9.55
N GLN A 79 11.29 -4.98 -9.76
CA GLN A 79 10.69 -4.42 -10.98
C GLN A 79 11.28 -5.05 -12.24
N GLY A 80 10.40 -5.56 -13.12
CA GLY A 80 10.81 -6.20 -14.38
C GLY A 80 11.49 -7.56 -14.25
N VAL A 81 11.60 -8.12 -13.04
CA VAL A 81 12.12 -9.48 -12.83
C VAL A 81 11.00 -10.50 -13.04
N PRO A 82 11.19 -11.55 -13.87
CA PRO A 82 10.15 -12.56 -14.15
C PRO A 82 10.01 -13.56 -12.99
N VAL A 83 9.54 -13.08 -11.84
CA VAL A 83 9.30 -13.85 -10.63
C VAL A 83 7.93 -13.48 -10.06
N ASN A 84 7.23 -14.42 -9.43
CA ASN A 84 5.99 -14.10 -8.74
C ASN A 84 6.28 -13.66 -7.30
N ILE A 85 5.51 -12.71 -6.80
CA ILE A 85 5.55 -12.28 -5.42
C ILE A 85 4.38 -12.95 -4.69
N GLY A 86 4.65 -13.56 -3.53
CA GLY A 86 3.63 -14.03 -2.59
C GLY A 86 3.68 -13.21 -1.31
N ILE A 87 2.58 -13.13 -0.56
CA ILE A 87 2.51 -12.39 0.70
C ILE A 87 1.99 -13.29 1.81
N ILE A 88 2.71 -13.33 2.94
CA ILE A 88 2.22 -13.79 4.23
C ILE A 88 2.10 -12.55 5.12
N PRO A 89 0.88 -12.00 5.31
CA PRO A 89 0.70 -10.70 5.95
C PRO A 89 0.83 -10.80 7.47
N ILE A 90 1.98 -10.43 8.01
CA ILE A 90 2.26 -10.42 9.45
C ILE A 90 2.54 -9.01 9.99
N GLY A 91 2.43 -7.99 9.16
CA GLY A 91 2.53 -6.58 9.52
C GLY A 91 1.26 -6.03 10.19
N SER A 92 1.31 -4.73 10.54
CA SER A 92 0.19 -4.03 11.17
C SER A 92 -0.88 -3.57 10.18
N GLY A 93 -0.49 -3.05 9.01
CA GLY A 93 -1.38 -2.53 7.95
C GLY A 93 -1.80 -3.64 7.00
N ASN A 94 -0.88 -4.10 6.18
CA ASN A 94 -1.02 -5.09 5.10
C ASN A 94 -2.06 -4.67 4.04
N SER A 95 -1.99 -3.40 3.62
CA SER A 95 -2.95 -2.78 2.71
C SER A 95 -3.06 -3.53 1.37
N LEU A 96 -1.94 -3.79 0.69
CA LEU A 96 -1.95 -4.51 -0.57
C LEU A 96 -2.42 -5.96 -0.42
N ALA A 97 -2.03 -6.64 0.67
CA ALA A 97 -2.49 -8.00 0.92
C ALA A 97 -4.01 -8.07 1.08
N PHE A 98 -4.62 -7.10 1.76
CA PHE A 98 -6.08 -7.05 1.91
C PHE A 98 -6.77 -6.68 0.60
N ALA A 99 -6.23 -5.74 -0.17
CA ALA A 99 -6.73 -5.42 -1.50
C ALA A 99 -6.74 -6.65 -2.40
N ALA A 100 -5.68 -7.47 -2.32
CA ALA A 100 -5.56 -8.74 -3.03
C ALA A 100 -6.34 -9.91 -2.37
N ARG A 101 -7.16 -9.65 -1.36
CA ARG A 101 -7.95 -10.66 -0.62
C ARG A 101 -7.09 -11.77 0.02
N ILE A 102 -5.84 -11.48 0.36
CA ILE A 102 -4.93 -12.41 1.03
C ILE A 102 -5.18 -12.37 2.53
N PRO A 103 -5.59 -13.47 3.17
CA PRO A 103 -5.96 -13.48 4.59
C PRO A 103 -4.73 -13.42 5.51
N LYS A 104 -4.92 -12.82 6.70
CA LYS A 104 -3.89 -12.81 7.77
C LYS A 104 -3.51 -14.19 8.29
N GLN A 105 -4.35 -15.17 8.11
CA GLN A 105 -4.07 -16.54 8.56
C GLN A 105 -2.99 -17.17 7.70
N THR A 106 -1.81 -17.40 8.25
CA THR A 106 -0.62 -17.92 7.54
C THR A 106 -0.91 -19.19 6.74
N SER A 107 -1.73 -20.13 7.28
CA SER A 107 -2.06 -21.37 6.57
C SER A 107 -2.83 -21.14 5.27
N ARG A 108 -3.79 -20.20 5.29
CA ARG A 108 -4.57 -19.83 4.11
C ARG A 108 -3.76 -19.00 3.12
N ALA A 109 -2.89 -18.12 3.62
CA ALA A 109 -1.96 -17.39 2.75
C ALA A 109 -1.01 -18.36 2.01
N LEU A 110 -0.51 -19.40 2.68
CA LEU A 110 0.29 -20.46 2.05
C LEU A 110 -0.50 -21.25 1.00
N GLU A 111 -1.78 -21.52 1.21
CA GLU A 111 -2.65 -22.17 0.22
C GLU A 111 -2.78 -21.32 -1.05
N ILE A 112 -2.92 -20.00 -0.91
CA ILE A 112 -2.92 -19.07 -2.05
C ILE A 112 -1.55 -19.08 -2.74
N ILE A 113 -0.46 -19.06 -2.00
CA ILE A 113 0.89 -19.14 -2.55
C ILE A 113 1.08 -20.43 -3.37
N PHE A 114 0.56 -21.54 -2.91
CA PHE A 114 0.74 -22.84 -3.61
C PHE A 114 -0.20 -23.00 -4.80
N ASN A 115 -1.45 -22.55 -4.71
CA ASN A 115 -2.54 -22.88 -5.62
C ASN A 115 -3.15 -21.67 -6.34
N GLY A 116 -2.80 -20.45 -5.95
CA GLY A 116 -3.35 -19.22 -6.53
C GLY A 116 -2.76 -18.88 -7.89
N ASN A 117 -3.36 -17.88 -8.54
CA ASN A 117 -2.88 -17.36 -9.81
C ASN A 117 -1.96 -16.16 -9.60
N ALA A 118 -0.93 -16.04 -10.43
CA ALA A 118 -0.08 -14.86 -10.48
C ALA A 118 -0.69 -13.82 -11.44
N SER A 119 -1.24 -12.74 -10.91
CA SER A 119 -1.82 -11.64 -11.67
C SER A 119 -0.90 -10.42 -11.66
N PRO A 120 -0.88 -9.62 -12.73
CA PRO A 120 -0.11 -8.38 -12.76
C PRO A 120 -0.65 -7.39 -11.72
N VAL A 121 0.25 -6.62 -11.14
CA VAL A 121 -0.06 -5.54 -10.20
C VAL A 121 0.73 -4.31 -10.62
N ASP A 122 0.04 -3.17 -10.63
CA ASP A 122 0.63 -1.88 -10.91
C ASP A 122 1.36 -1.35 -9.68
N ALA A 123 2.23 -0.39 -9.90
CA ALA A 123 2.89 0.40 -8.87
C ALA A 123 3.02 1.83 -9.38
N PHE A 124 3.61 2.73 -8.62
CA PHE A 124 3.83 4.08 -9.08
C PHE A 124 5.07 4.71 -8.44
N HIS A 125 5.61 5.72 -9.11
CA HIS A 125 6.63 6.57 -8.55
C HIS A 125 6.04 7.90 -8.08
N ILE A 126 6.54 8.40 -6.95
CA ILE A 126 6.38 9.77 -6.49
C ILE A 126 7.77 10.40 -6.53
N ASN A 127 8.03 11.21 -7.53
CA ASN A 127 9.39 11.59 -7.92
C ASN A 127 10.23 10.30 -8.09
N GLU A 128 11.28 10.11 -7.28
CA GLU A 128 12.13 8.92 -7.32
C GLU A 128 11.71 7.82 -6.33
N LYS A 129 10.68 8.06 -5.51
CA LYS A 129 10.22 7.11 -4.49
C LYS A 129 9.18 6.17 -5.06
N PHE A 130 9.29 4.90 -4.72
CA PHE A 130 8.38 3.84 -5.17
C PHE A 130 7.23 3.61 -4.17
N SER A 131 6.04 3.31 -4.69
CA SER A 131 4.88 2.84 -3.91
C SER A 131 4.12 1.77 -4.69
N CYS A 132 3.59 0.79 -4.00
CA CYS A 132 2.72 -0.23 -4.60
C CYS A 132 1.28 -0.23 -4.06
N ALA A 133 0.99 0.55 -3.02
CA ALA A 133 -0.36 0.62 -2.45
C ALA A 133 -0.94 2.04 -2.48
N LEU A 134 -0.35 2.98 -1.76
CA LEU A 134 -0.89 4.35 -1.68
C LEU A 134 0.13 5.37 -1.18
N CYS A 135 -0.10 6.63 -1.54
CA CYS A 135 0.59 7.80 -1.00
C CYS A 135 -0.44 8.80 -0.49
N GLY A 136 -0.18 9.41 0.67
CA GLY A 136 -0.99 10.48 1.23
C GLY A 136 -0.19 11.74 1.50
N ILE A 137 -0.80 12.91 1.23
CA ILE A 137 -0.20 14.23 1.40
C ILE A 137 -1.14 15.08 2.26
N GLY A 138 -0.59 15.78 3.26
CA GLY A 138 -1.33 16.64 4.18
C GLY A 138 -1.80 15.92 5.43
N PHE A 139 -3.04 16.12 5.86
CA PHE A 139 -3.60 15.60 7.11
C PHE A 139 -3.41 14.08 7.27
N ASP A 140 -3.59 13.32 6.21
CA ASP A 140 -3.38 11.88 6.19
C ASP A 140 -1.95 11.51 6.59
N ALA A 141 -0.97 12.21 6.03
CA ALA A 141 0.42 12.04 6.42
C ALA A 141 0.71 12.51 7.84
N GLU A 142 0.07 13.59 8.33
CA GLU A 142 0.19 13.99 9.74
C GLU A 142 -0.24 12.86 10.69
N VAL A 143 -1.31 12.14 10.33
CA VAL A 143 -1.79 10.99 11.09
C VAL A 143 -0.79 9.84 11.01
N ALA A 144 -0.26 9.52 9.82
CA ALA A 144 0.74 8.47 9.64
C ALA A 144 2.03 8.76 10.43
N HIS A 145 2.53 10.01 10.39
CA HIS A 145 3.70 10.44 11.15
C HIS A 145 3.50 10.33 12.66
N GLU A 146 2.31 10.66 13.16
CA GLU A 146 2.02 10.53 14.60
C GLU A 146 1.81 9.07 14.99
N PHE A 147 1.16 8.28 14.13
CA PHE A 147 0.97 6.85 14.35
C PHE A 147 2.30 6.09 14.39
N ALA A 148 3.27 6.47 13.56
CA ALA A 148 4.61 5.88 13.55
C ALA A 148 5.32 5.99 14.91
N LYS A 149 5.06 7.06 15.68
CA LYS A 149 5.63 7.30 17.01
C LYS A 149 4.97 6.49 18.13
N GLN A 150 3.80 5.89 17.87
CA GLN A 150 3.05 5.20 18.92
C GLN A 150 3.64 3.81 19.23
N LYS A 151 3.67 3.47 20.50
CA LYS A 151 4.05 2.12 20.97
C LYS A 151 2.97 1.08 20.65
N THR A 152 1.71 1.49 20.65
CA THR A 152 0.56 0.63 20.31
C THR A 152 0.15 0.82 18.86
N ARG A 153 -0.11 -0.28 18.15
CA ARG A 153 -0.51 -0.29 16.75
C ARG A 153 -1.95 -0.80 16.63
N GLY A 154 -2.61 -0.51 15.52
CA GLY A 154 -3.93 -1.02 15.17
C GLY A 154 -4.97 0.08 14.95
N LEU A 155 -6.16 -0.34 14.49
CA LEU A 155 -7.22 0.55 14.04
C LEU A 155 -7.68 1.55 15.11
N GLN A 156 -7.82 1.11 16.35
CA GLN A 156 -8.26 2.00 17.45
C GLN A 156 -7.27 3.15 17.70
N THR A 157 -5.97 2.85 17.70
CA THR A 157 -4.92 3.88 17.86
C THR A 157 -4.96 4.85 16.68
N TYR A 158 -5.11 4.34 15.45
CA TYR A 158 -5.21 5.15 14.24
C TYR A 158 -6.44 6.08 14.29
N LEU A 159 -7.62 5.58 14.62
CA LEU A 159 -8.85 6.37 14.71
C LEU A 159 -8.74 7.46 15.80
N ARG A 160 -8.18 7.14 16.96
CA ARG A 160 -7.96 8.13 18.03
C ARG A 160 -7.05 9.27 17.56
N ILE A 161 -5.92 8.96 16.94
CA ILE A 161 -4.99 9.97 16.43
C ILE A 161 -5.65 10.81 15.33
N SER A 162 -6.33 10.16 14.39
CA SER A 162 -7.05 10.84 13.31
C SER A 162 -8.05 11.85 13.86
N THR A 163 -8.87 11.45 14.82
CA THR A 163 -9.86 12.34 15.45
C THR A 163 -9.20 13.51 16.16
N MET A 164 -8.18 13.24 17.01
CA MET A 164 -7.49 14.30 17.76
C MET A 164 -6.77 15.30 16.86
N LYS A 165 -6.10 14.81 15.82
CA LYS A 165 -5.36 15.65 14.86
C LYS A 165 -6.30 16.45 13.98
N PHE A 166 -7.44 15.87 13.57
CA PHE A 166 -8.38 16.51 12.66
C PHE A 166 -8.91 17.86 13.19
N PHE A 167 -9.28 17.93 14.45
CA PHE A 167 -9.76 19.18 15.03
C PHE A 167 -8.74 20.33 15.01
N LYS A 168 -7.43 19.98 15.01
CA LYS A 168 -6.31 20.93 14.93
C LYS A 168 -5.79 21.14 13.52
N SER A 169 -6.14 20.28 12.56
CA SER A 169 -5.64 20.35 11.19
C SER A 169 -6.09 21.60 10.47
N ARG A 170 -5.28 22.07 9.52
CA ARG A 170 -5.60 23.15 8.58
C ARG A 170 -5.46 22.62 7.16
N PRO A 171 -6.26 23.11 6.22
CA PRO A 171 -6.07 22.75 4.81
C PRO A 171 -4.78 23.37 4.30
N TYR A 172 -4.13 22.69 3.37
CA TYR A 172 -2.94 23.12 2.66
C TYR A 172 -3.31 23.60 1.26
N PRO A 173 -2.65 24.65 0.74
CA PRO A 173 -2.82 25.07 -0.64
C PRO A 173 -2.12 24.10 -1.59
N PHE A 174 -2.82 23.68 -2.64
CA PHE A 174 -2.26 22.83 -3.70
C PHE A 174 -2.65 23.36 -5.07
N GLU A 175 -1.74 23.19 -6.04
CA GLU A 175 -2.05 23.27 -7.46
C GLU A 175 -1.81 21.87 -8.07
N ILE A 176 -2.86 21.29 -8.66
CA ILE A 176 -2.87 19.92 -9.15
C ILE A 176 -3.04 19.96 -10.67
N LYS A 177 -2.09 19.40 -11.40
CA LYS A 177 -2.11 19.28 -12.86
C LYS A 177 -2.48 17.87 -13.26
N LEU A 178 -3.63 17.73 -13.90
CA LEU A 178 -4.24 16.49 -14.37
C LEU A 178 -4.48 16.63 -15.87
N ASN A 179 -3.63 16.02 -16.69
CA ASN A 179 -3.68 16.19 -18.15
C ASN A 179 -3.78 17.67 -18.53
N ASP A 180 -4.91 18.09 -19.14
CA ASP A 180 -5.15 19.47 -19.57
C ASP A 180 -5.86 20.33 -18.52
N ARG A 181 -6.06 19.82 -17.30
CA ARG A 181 -6.77 20.53 -16.23
C ARG A 181 -5.80 20.95 -15.12
N ILE A 182 -6.02 22.17 -14.61
CA ILE A 182 -5.33 22.69 -13.43
C ILE A 182 -6.38 22.96 -12.36
N ILE A 183 -6.21 22.31 -11.20
CA ILE A 183 -7.09 22.51 -10.04
C ILE A 183 -6.28 23.21 -8.96
N LYS A 184 -6.67 24.45 -8.61
CA LYS A 184 -6.13 25.18 -7.46
C LYS A 184 -7.10 25.07 -6.31
N THR A 185 -6.68 24.55 -5.19
CA THR A 185 -7.58 24.30 -4.06
C THR A 185 -6.86 24.23 -2.73
N ASP A 186 -7.56 24.60 -1.67
CA ASP A 186 -7.18 24.28 -0.30
C ASP A 186 -7.77 22.92 0.07
N ALA A 187 -6.92 21.96 0.39
CA ALA A 187 -7.34 20.62 0.76
C ALA A 187 -6.75 20.19 2.11
N TYR A 188 -7.50 19.41 2.87
CA TYR A 188 -6.99 18.76 4.08
C TYR A 188 -5.97 17.69 3.72
N PHE A 189 -6.28 16.90 2.69
CA PHE A 189 -5.35 15.89 2.19
C PHE A 189 -5.64 15.51 0.73
N ILE A 190 -4.62 14.95 0.11
CA ILE A 190 -4.69 14.28 -1.18
C ILE A 190 -4.22 12.85 -0.97
N SER A 191 -5.03 11.86 -1.33
CA SER A 191 -4.66 10.45 -1.36
C SER A 191 -4.53 9.98 -2.80
N ILE A 192 -3.44 9.31 -3.11
CA ILE A 192 -3.14 8.72 -4.41
C ILE A 192 -3.01 7.22 -4.17
N ALA A 193 -3.93 6.45 -4.74
CA ALA A 193 -4.09 5.05 -4.45
C ALA A 193 -3.99 4.18 -5.72
N ASN A 194 -3.22 3.11 -5.62
CA ASN A 194 -3.21 1.98 -6.56
C ASN A 194 -4.08 0.84 -6.05
N SER A 195 -4.51 0.89 -4.79
CA SER A 195 -5.34 -0.13 -4.18
C SER A 195 -6.50 0.51 -3.40
N ASN A 196 -7.62 -0.21 -3.30
CA ASN A 196 -8.81 0.27 -2.60
C ASN A 196 -8.67 0.25 -1.06
N GLN A 197 -7.56 -0.24 -0.50
CA GLN A 197 -7.37 -0.43 0.93
C GLN A 197 -6.32 0.50 1.53
N PHE A 198 -6.74 1.23 2.56
CA PHE A 198 -5.85 2.06 3.38
C PHE A 198 -5.10 1.26 4.47
N GLY A 199 -5.41 -0.03 4.60
CA GLY A 199 -5.02 -0.89 5.70
C GLY A 199 -6.17 -1.13 6.68
N ASN A 200 -6.10 -2.26 7.42
CA ASN A 200 -7.13 -2.65 8.39
C ASN A 200 -8.59 -2.63 7.85
N ASN A 201 -8.77 -2.89 6.57
CA ASN A 201 -10.07 -2.92 5.91
C ASN A 201 -10.77 -1.55 5.79
N VAL A 202 -10.00 -0.45 5.79
CA VAL A 202 -10.50 0.90 5.54
C VAL A 202 -10.35 1.20 4.05
N THR A 203 -11.47 1.43 3.36
CA THR A 203 -11.49 1.76 1.93
C THR A 203 -11.45 3.27 1.74
N ILE A 204 -10.50 3.79 0.94
CA ILE A 204 -10.41 5.22 0.59
C ILE A 204 -10.77 5.48 -0.88
N ALA A 205 -10.36 4.58 -1.76
CA ALA A 205 -10.61 4.63 -3.19
C ALA A 205 -11.35 3.34 -3.61
N PRO A 206 -12.68 3.26 -3.47
CA PRO A 206 -13.42 2.00 -3.64
C PRO A 206 -13.38 1.43 -5.05
N LYS A 207 -13.05 2.24 -6.05
CA LYS A 207 -12.90 1.82 -7.44
C LYS A 207 -11.49 1.42 -7.83
N ALA A 208 -10.51 1.69 -6.98
CA ALA A 208 -9.12 1.42 -7.29
C ALA A 208 -8.93 -0.07 -7.62
N SER A 209 -8.33 -0.29 -8.76
CA SER A 209 -7.92 -1.59 -9.28
C SER A 209 -6.41 -1.65 -9.32
N MET A 210 -5.84 -2.72 -8.83
CA MET A 210 -4.39 -2.87 -8.78
C MET A 210 -3.73 -3.19 -10.14
N SER A 211 -4.51 -3.20 -11.25
CA SER A 211 -4.01 -3.68 -12.54
C SER A 211 -4.69 -3.05 -13.75
N ASP A 212 -5.30 -1.88 -13.61
CA ASP A 212 -5.97 -1.16 -14.70
C ASP A 212 -5.12 -0.05 -15.33
N GLY A 213 -3.89 0.13 -14.83
CA GLY A 213 -2.96 1.15 -15.31
C GLY A 213 -3.33 2.57 -14.87
N LEU A 214 -4.18 2.73 -13.84
CA LEU A 214 -4.65 4.01 -13.35
C LEU A 214 -4.37 4.19 -11.86
N LEU A 215 -4.19 5.44 -11.45
CA LEU A 215 -4.14 5.89 -10.08
C LEU A 215 -5.49 6.51 -9.71
N ASP A 216 -5.98 6.18 -8.54
CA ASP A 216 -7.17 6.79 -7.96
C ASP A 216 -6.77 7.94 -7.04
N VAL A 217 -7.11 9.14 -7.42
CA VAL A 217 -6.77 10.36 -6.68
C VAL A 217 -8.01 10.89 -5.98
N VAL A 218 -7.92 10.98 -4.66
CA VAL A 218 -8.98 11.53 -3.80
C VAL A 218 -8.47 12.81 -3.16
N ILE A 219 -9.12 13.92 -3.44
CA ILE A 219 -8.80 15.23 -2.88
C ILE A 219 -9.92 15.65 -1.94
N VAL A 220 -9.60 15.78 -0.66
CA VAL A 220 -10.56 16.23 0.36
C VAL A 220 -10.32 17.70 0.64
N ARG A 221 -11.19 18.52 0.06
CA ARG A 221 -11.16 19.98 0.15
C ARG A 221 -11.53 20.48 1.55
N LYS A 222 -11.31 21.76 1.79
CA LYS A 222 -11.77 22.45 2.98
C LYS A 222 -13.29 22.27 3.17
N MET A 223 -13.69 21.66 4.29
CA MET A 223 -15.08 21.43 4.64
C MET A 223 -15.35 21.75 6.12
N ASN A 224 -16.64 21.76 6.50
CA ASN A 224 -17.00 21.88 7.91
C ASN A 224 -16.48 20.67 8.69
N LYS A 225 -15.66 20.93 9.71
CA LYS A 225 -15.03 19.90 10.55
C LYS A 225 -16.01 18.98 11.27
N MET A 226 -17.27 19.39 11.44
CA MET A 226 -18.30 18.57 12.09
C MET A 226 -18.78 17.41 11.20
N ILE A 227 -18.59 17.49 9.89
CA ILE A 227 -19.08 16.49 8.93
C ILE A 227 -18.07 15.35 8.72
N LEU A 228 -16.77 15.64 8.78
CA LEU A 228 -15.74 14.66 8.42
C LEU A 228 -15.71 13.39 9.32
N PRO A 229 -15.80 13.50 10.67
CA PRO A 229 -15.82 12.30 11.50
C PRO A 229 -16.98 11.35 11.16
N PHE A 230 -18.12 11.92 10.79
CA PHE A 230 -19.29 11.15 10.35
C PHE A 230 -19.06 10.48 8.98
N SER A 231 -18.41 11.19 8.04
CA SER A 231 -18.06 10.64 6.74
C SER A 231 -17.05 9.50 6.85
N VAL A 232 -16.02 9.65 7.71
CA VAL A 232 -15.04 8.60 7.99
C VAL A 232 -15.70 7.38 8.66
N LEU A 233 -16.62 7.61 9.59
CA LEU A 233 -17.36 6.53 10.27
C LEU A 233 -18.21 5.74 9.26
N LEU A 234 -18.93 6.42 8.37
CA LEU A 234 -19.71 5.79 7.30
C LEU A 234 -18.83 5.00 6.32
N GLN A 235 -17.62 5.50 6.04
CA GLN A 235 -16.66 4.84 5.16
C GLN A 235 -16.09 3.57 5.78
N VAL A 236 -15.76 3.60 7.08
CA VAL A 236 -15.32 2.42 7.84
C VAL A 236 -16.44 1.38 7.95
N ALA A 237 -17.70 1.82 8.07
CA ALA A 237 -18.87 0.96 8.11
C ALA A 237 -19.29 0.38 6.73
N GLY A 238 -18.56 0.69 5.66
CA GLY A 238 -18.86 0.19 4.31
C GLY A 238 -20.14 0.75 3.68
N SER A 239 -20.74 1.78 4.28
CA SER A 239 -22.04 2.34 3.89
C SER A 239 -21.93 3.52 2.91
N ASN A 240 -20.77 3.80 2.36
CA ASN A 240 -20.56 5.00 1.54
C ASN A 240 -21.06 4.81 0.10
N ARG A 241 -22.33 5.15 -0.15
CA ARG A 241 -22.94 5.20 -1.49
C ARG A 241 -22.38 6.33 -2.38
N LEU A 242 -21.67 7.29 -1.81
CA LEU A 242 -21.14 8.48 -2.52
C LEU A 242 -20.04 8.15 -3.53
N MET A 243 -19.46 6.94 -3.46
CA MET A 243 -18.35 6.54 -4.32
C MET A 243 -18.73 5.54 -5.43
N GLN A 244 -20.01 5.43 -5.78
CA GLN A 244 -20.47 4.51 -6.85
C GLN A 244 -20.41 5.10 -8.27
N ALA A 245 -20.02 6.34 -8.43
CA ALA A 245 -20.11 7.02 -9.72
C ALA A 245 -18.79 7.58 -10.23
N VAL A 246 -18.45 7.26 -11.48
CA VAL A 246 -17.70 8.04 -12.49
C VAL A 246 -16.18 8.14 -12.36
N GLU A 247 -15.47 8.11 -13.49
CA GLU A 247 -14.03 8.38 -13.68
C GLU A 247 -13.59 9.76 -13.15
N TYR A 248 -14.50 10.71 -13.12
CA TYR A 248 -14.35 12.03 -12.52
C TYR A 248 -15.60 12.40 -11.75
N PHE A 249 -15.43 12.68 -10.48
CA PHE A 249 -16.51 13.14 -9.60
C PHE A 249 -16.04 14.37 -8.84
N GLU A 250 -16.79 15.45 -8.94
CA GLU A 250 -16.54 16.67 -8.18
C GLU A 250 -17.80 17.07 -7.43
N GLU A 251 -17.74 16.95 -6.12
CA GLU A 251 -18.66 17.60 -5.20
C GLU A 251 -17.97 18.78 -4.51
N LYS A 252 -18.73 19.60 -3.82
CA LYS A 252 -18.24 20.80 -3.11
C LYS A 252 -16.98 20.54 -2.27
N ASN A 253 -16.86 19.35 -1.68
CA ASN A 253 -15.83 19.03 -0.69
C ASN A 253 -14.87 17.89 -1.09
N ILE A 254 -15.16 17.14 -2.14
CA ILE A 254 -14.37 16.00 -2.57
C ILE A 254 -14.23 16.00 -4.08
N ILE A 255 -13.00 15.81 -4.56
CA ILE A 255 -12.74 15.47 -5.97
C ILE A 255 -12.18 14.07 -5.99
N TYR A 256 -12.70 13.25 -6.89
CA TYR A 256 -12.17 11.95 -7.24
C TYR A 256 -11.84 11.93 -8.73
N VAL A 257 -10.67 11.39 -9.07
CA VAL A 257 -10.25 11.25 -10.47
C VAL A 257 -9.34 10.06 -10.65
N GLN A 258 -9.47 9.37 -11.78
CA GLN A 258 -8.54 8.34 -12.24
C GLN A 258 -7.60 8.91 -13.29
N THR A 259 -6.31 8.60 -13.20
CA THR A 259 -5.28 9.11 -14.10
C THR A 259 -4.04 8.23 -14.09
N ASP A 260 -3.31 8.19 -15.20
CA ASP A 260 -2.02 7.51 -15.31
C ASP A 260 -0.86 8.35 -14.72
N LYS A 261 -1.05 9.66 -14.63
CA LYS A 261 -0.04 10.61 -14.12
C LYS A 261 -0.67 11.86 -13.53
N ILE A 262 -0.01 12.44 -12.54
CA ILE A 262 -0.43 13.67 -11.88
C ILE A 262 0.80 14.46 -11.41
N SER A 263 0.73 15.77 -11.48
CA SER A 263 1.72 16.67 -10.86
C SER A 263 1.04 17.55 -9.83
N ILE A 264 1.65 17.67 -8.65
CA ILE A 264 1.12 18.43 -7.53
C ILE A 264 2.17 19.42 -7.06
N SER A 265 1.83 20.71 -7.13
CA SER A 265 2.59 21.75 -6.45
C SER A 265 2.12 21.83 -5.00
N ASN A 266 3.06 21.74 -4.08
CA ASN A 266 2.91 21.67 -2.62
C ASN A 266 3.73 22.79 -1.94
N PRO A 267 3.39 24.07 -2.16
CA PRO A 267 4.23 25.21 -1.72
C PRO A 267 4.35 25.31 -0.19
N ALA A 268 3.40 24.76 0.53
CA ALA A 268 3.39 24.74 2.00
C ALA A 268 4.16 23.54 2.58
N LEU A 269 4.78 22.69 1.75
CA LEU A 269 5.48 21.49 2.15
C LEU A 269 4.64 20.59 3.09
N ALA A 270 3.35 20.43 2.74
CA ALA A 270 2.46 19.52 3.46
C ALA A 270 3.13 18.14 3.59
N PRO A 271 3.09 17.52 4.78
CA PRO A 271 3.77 16.26 5.02
C PRO A 271 3.27 15.16 4.09
N MET A 272 4.10 14.14 3.86
CA MET A 272 3.80 13.01 2.98
C MET A 272 4.08 11.69 3.67
N HIS A 273 3.34 10.66 3.29
CA HIS A 273 3.65 9.26 3.60
C HIS A 273 3.55 8.40 2.34
N ILE A 274 4.28 7.29 2.32
CA ILE A 274 4.19 6.25 1.28
C ILE A 274 3.89 4.93 1.98
N ASP A 275 2.85 4.24 1.54
CA ASP A 275 2.39 2.95 2.10
C ASP A 275 2.25 2.95 3.63
N GLY A 276 1.84 4.12 4.20
CA GLY A 276 1.69 4.33 5.64
C GLY A 276 2.97 4.69 6.40
N GLU A 277 4.13 4.74 5.74
CA GLU A 277 5.39 5.12 6.36
C GLU A 277 5.72 6.60 6.09
N PRO A 278 6.06 7.38 7.13
CA PRO A 278 6.47 8.77 6.99
C PRO A 278 7.63 8.94 6.00
N THR A 279 7.56 9.95 5.15
CA THR A 279 8.64 10.26 4.22
C THR A 279 8.78 11.76 3.99
N ASP A 280 9.96 12.18 3.52
CA ASP A 280 10.21 13.58 3.16
C ASP A 280 9.33 13.97 1.98
N THR A 281 8.80 15.18 2.04
CA THR A 281 8.00 15.82 1.01
C THR A 281 8.85 16.78 0.16
N SER A 282 8.28 17.27 -0.92
CA SER A 282 8.88 18.31 -1.76
C SER A 282 7.82 19.30 -2.25
N ALA A 283 8.26 20.47 -2.72
CA ALA A 283 7.38 21.50 -3.27
C ALA A 283 6.73 21.06 -4.59
N GLU A 284 7.38 20.18 -5.34
CA GLU A 284 6.85 19.60 -6.57
C GLU A 284 6.86 18.08 -6.47
N LEU A 285 5.71 17.48 -6.70
CA LEU A 285 5.49 16.04 -6.67
C LEU A 285 4.98 15.60 -8.05
N LYS A 286 5.75 14.74 -8.71
CA LYS A 286 5.37 14.10 -9.98
C LYS A 286 5.07 12.64 -9.69
N ILE A 287 3.85 12.23 -9.98
CA ILE A 287 3.41 10.86 -9.74
C ILE A 287 3.07 10.21 -11.07
N THR A 288 3.57 9.01 -11.30
CA THR A 288 3.37 8.27 -12.55
C THR A 288 3.19 6.79 -12.24
N ILE A 289 2.16 6.19 -12.84
CA ILE A 289 1.88 4.75 -12.73
C ILE A 289 2.98 3.94 -13.44
N ILE A 290 3.25 2.75 -12.94
CA ILE A 290 4.07 1.71 -13.57
C ILE A 290 3.14 0.52 -13.80
N PRO A 291 2.52 0.41 -14.97
CA PRO A 291 1.59 -0.68 -15.25
C PRO A 291 2.29 -2.04 -15.18
N HIS A 292 1.60 -3.03 -14.61
CA HIS A 292 2.06 -4.42 -14.54
C HIS A 292 3.48 -4.57 -13.96
N CYS A 293 3.80 -3.79 -12.94
CA CYS A 293 5.14 -3.65 -12.35
C CYS A 293 5.68 -4.99 -11.83
N PHE A 294 4.84 -5.81 -11.24
CA PHE A 294 5.18 -7.14 -10.74
C PHE A 294 3.97 -8.09 -10.81
N ARG A 295 4.21 -9.37 -10.54
CA ARG A 295 3.13 -10.38 -10.51
C ARG A 295 2.90 -10.84 -9.07
N LEU A 296 1.65 -10.75 -8.60
CA LEU A 296 1.26 -11.14 -7.25
C LEU A 296 0.44 -12.44 -7.27
N LEU A 297 0.81 -13.40 -6.43
CA LEU A 297 0.02 -14.60 -6.19
C LEU A 297 -1.24 -14.23 -5.40
N GLN A 298 -2.40 -14.46 -6.01
CA GLN A 298 -3.72 -14.08 -5.51
C GLN A 298 -4.66 -15.29 -5.46
N PRO A 299 -5.76 -15.23 -4.68
CA PRO A 299 -6.81 -16.24 -4.74
C PRO A 299 -7.34 -16.41 -6.17
N LEU A 300 -7.82 -17.63 -6.47
CA LEU A 300 -8.53 -17.95 -7.70
C LEU A 300 -9.87 -17.20 -7.78
#